data_c37e5fe299b19ef784e763d9c048088e
#
_entry.id   c37e5fe299b19ef784e763d9c048088e
#
_cell.length_a   1.000
_cell.length_b   1.000
_cell.length_c   1.000
_cell.angle_alpha   90.00
_cell.angle_beta   90.00
_cell.angle_gamma   90.00
#
_symmetry.space_group_name_H-M   'P 1'
#
loop_
_entity.id
_entity.type
_entity.pdbx_description
1 polymer ?
#
loop_
_entity_poly.entity_id
_entity_poly.type
_entity_poly.pdbx_seq_one_letter_code
_entity_poly.pdbx_strand_id
1 'polypeptide(L)'
;VDEDLRQSLMKRDVDSLYDELLRVDKKAAENIHKNNKKRVVRALELHYLGSSKTEQNENSQKEKSPYDFLYFVLQYENRQTLYDRINLRVDKMLENGLLDEARAMQGKCQKTCAQAIGHKALARYLNCEASLEECAQKLKQESRRYAKRQITWFKRRQDAVFISMDKLKGSAAKTVID
;
A
#
# COMPACT_ATOMS: atom_id res chain seq x y z
N VAL A 1 12.75 15.94 -2.31
CA VAL A 1 11.40 16.33 -1.88
C VAL A 1 11.56 17.57 -1.01
N ASP A 2 10.93 18.66 -1.40
CA ASP A 2 10.86 19.89 -0.62
C ASP A 2 9.73 19.72 0.42
N GLU A 3 10.10 19.51 1.68
CA GLU A 3 9.12 19.25 2.75
C GLU A 3 8.33 20.52 3.10
N ASP A 4 8.95 21.71 3.00
CA ASP A 4 8.29 22.99 3.28
C ASP A 4 7.22 23.31 2.23
N LEU A 5 7.55 23.11 0.96
CA LEU A 5 6.59 23.21 -0.15
C LEU A 5 5.43 22.22 0.06
N ARG A 6 5.72 20.98 0.39
CA ARG A 6 4.70 19.96 0.66
C ARG A 6 3.77 20.37 1.78
N GLN A 7 4.30 20.85 2.90
CA GLN A 7 3.51 21.27 4.04
C GLN A 7 2.65 22.49 3.71
N SER A 8 3.17 23.44 2.95
CA SER A 8 2.40 24.60 2.49
C SER A 8 1.22 24.20 1.61
N LEU A 9 1.45 23.29 0.64
CA LEU A 9 0.39 22.76 -0.22
C LEU A 9 -0.64 21.95 0.58
N MET A 10 -0.20 21.15 1.54
CA MET A 10 -1.10 20.35 2.38
C MET A 10 -2.03 21.18 3.27
N LYS A 11 -1.70 22.44 3.57
CA LYS A 11 -2.56 23.37 4.33
C LYS A 11 -3.67 23.98 3.47
N ARG A 12 -3.50 24.02 2.14
CA ARG A 12 -4.47 24.62 1.22
C ARG A 12 -5.69 23.75 1.04
N ASP A 13 -6.78 24.37 0.58
CA ASP A 13 -8.01 23.67 0.21
C ASP A 13 -7.82 22.74 -0.98
N VAL A 14 -8.53 21.58 -0.97
CA VAL A 14 -8.37 20.55 -1.99
C VAL A 14 -8.92 20.97 -3.35
N ASP A 15 -10.01 21.74 -3.37
CA ASP A 15 -10.62 22.21 -4.62
C ASP A 15 -9.70 23.22 -5.31
N SER A 16 -9.14 24.16 -4.55
CA SER A 16 -8.14 25.12 -5.04
C SER A 16 -6.89 24.43 -5.60
N LEU A 17 -6.39 23.40 -4.94
CA LEU A 17 -5.23 22.61 -5.41
C LEU A 17 -5.56 21.85 -6.69
N TYR A 18 -6.76 21.31 -6.79
CA TYR A 18 -7.18 20.56 -7.98
C TYR A 18 -7.38 21.46 -9.19
N ASP A 19 -7.97 22.64 -8.99
CA ASP A 19 -8.12 23.66 -10.04
C ASP A 19 -6.77 24.15 -10.56
N GLU A 20 -5.79 24.28 -9.67
CA GLU A 20 -4.42 24.60 -10.05
C GLU A 20 -3.78 23.47 -10.86
N LEU A 21 -3.95 22.21 -10.42
CA LEU A 21 -3.45 21.06 -11.15
C LEU A 21 -4.07 20.94 -12.55
N LEU A 22 -5.36 21.24 -12.69
CA LEU A 22 -6.05 21.30 -14.00
C LEU A 22 -5.42 22.31 -14.96
N ARG A 23 -4.89 23.42 -14.44
CA ARG A 23 -4.24 24.46 -15.26
C ARG A 23 -2.82 24.05 -15.66
N VAL A 24 -2.06 23.41 -14.77
CA VAL A 24 -0.63 23.15 -14.98
C VAL A 24 -0.34 21.77 -15.57
N ASP A 25 -1.16 20.75 -15.25
CA ASP A 25 -1.05 19.38 -15.78
C ASP A 25 -2.44 18.72 -15.90
N LYS A 26 -3.16 19.09 -16.95
CA LYS A 26 -4.53 18.61 -17.20
C LYS A 26 -4.60 17.07 -17.29
N LYS A 27 -3.62 16.44 -17.94
CA LYS A 27 -3.58 14.98 -18.07
C LYS A 27 -3.41 14.29 -16.71
N ALA A 28 -2.58 14.83 -15.83
CA ALA A 28 -2.44 14.33 -14.47
C ALA A 28 -3.74 14.51 -13.67
N ALA A 29 -4.40 15.66 -13.81
CA ALA A 29 -5.66 15.94 -13.12
C ALA A 29 -6.79 14.98 -13.54
N GLU A 30 -6.91 14.65 -14.82
CA GLU A 30 -7.89 13.66 -15.34
C GLU A 30 -7.68 12.26 -14.74
N ASN A 31 -6.44 11.90 -14.39
CA ASN A 31 -6.08 10.60 -13.82
C ASN A 31 -6.06 10.57 -12.28
N ILE A 32 -6.23 11.72 -11.62
CA ILE A 32 -6.19 11.85 -10.17
C ILE A 32 -7.56 12.29 -9.67
N HIS A 33 -8.22 11.47 -8.85
CA HIS A 33 -9.48 11.87 -8.24
C HIS A 33 -9.27 13.08 -7.32
N LYS A 34 -10.09 14.13 -7.46
CA LYS A 34 -9.94 15.43 -6.74
C LYS A 34 -9.80 15.27 -5.21
N ASN A 35 -10.55 14.32 -4.61
CA ASN A 35 -10.49 14.07 -3.17
C ASN A 35 -9.18 13.37 -2.73
N ASN A 36 -8.31 12.98 -3.66
CA ASN A 36 -7.02 12.41 -3.32
C ASN A 36 -5.95 13.49 -3.15
N LYS A 37 -6.14 14.33 -2.12
CA LYS A 37 -5.26 15.48 -1.81
C LYS A 37 -3.77 15.14 -1.87
N LYS A 38 -3.37 13.96 -1.33
CA LYS A 38 -1.96 13.54 -1.35
C LYS A 38 -1.40 13.38 -2.77
N ARG A 39 -2.20 12.86 -3.70
CA ARG A 39 -1.78 12.72 -5.12
C ARG A 39 -1.79 14.05 -5.84
N VAL A 40 -2.78 14.90 -5.57
CA VAL A 40 -2.85 16.26 -6.13
C VAL A 40 -1.64 17.07 -5.69
N VAL A 41 -1.33 17.09 -4.38
CA VAL A 41 -0.15 17.77 -3.83
C VAL A 41 1.12 17.22 -4.47
N ARG A 42 1.26 15.88 -4.61
CA ARG A 42 2.46 15.31 -5.23
C ARG A 42 2.64 15.70 -6.70
N ALA A 43 1.55 15.83 -7.44
CA ALA A 43 1.61 16.30 -8.84
C ALA A 43 2.05 17.77 -8.92
N LEU A 44 1.52 18.62 -8.04
CA LEU A 44 1.91 20.03 -7.95
C LEU A 44 3.35 20.20 -7.47
N GLU A 45 3.82 19.41 -6.48
CA GLU A 45 5.24 19.42 -6.10
C GLU A 45 6.16 19.17 -7.29
N LEU A 46 5.83 18.18 -8.13
CA LEU A 46 6.62 17.88 -9.33
C LEU A 46 6.62 19.06 -10.30
N HIS A 47 5.48 19.71 -10.49
CA HIS A 47 5.39 20.89 -11.35
C HIS A 47 6.28 22.02 -10.83
N TYR A 48 6.23 22.34 -9.55
CA TYR A 48 7.05 23.40 -8.94
C TYR A 48 8.55 23.08 -8.96
N LEU A 49 8.92 21.79 -9.04
CA LEU A 49 10.30 21.33 -9.19
C LEU A 49 10.76 21.25 -10.66
N GLY A 50 9.99 21.82 -11.60
CA GLY A 50 10.32 21.88 -13.02
C GLY A 50 10.10 20.57 -13.79
N SER A 51 9.23 19.67 -13.27
CA SER A 51 8.85 18.41 -13.92
C SER A 51 7.33 18.27 -13.91
N SER A 52 6.77 17.38 -14.74
CA SER A 52 5.34 17.08 -14.66
C SER A 52 5.09 15.61 -14.30
N LYS A 53 3.95 15.35 -13.65
CA LYS A 53 3.54 13.97 -13.35
C LYS A 53 3.24 13.21 -14.64
N THR A 54 2.70 13.88 -15.63
CA THR A 54 2.44 13.33 -16.96
C THR A 54 3.73 12.90 -17.64
N GLU A 55 4.75 13.76 -17.70
CA GLU A 55 6.07 13.45 -18.29
C GLU A 55 6.74 12.26 -17.59
N GLN A 56 6.73 12.23 -16.26
CA GLN A 56 7.29 11.10 -15.51
C GLN A 56 6.61 9.77 -15.85
N ASN A 57 5.28 9.78 -15.97
CA ASN A 57 4.52 8.59 -16.34
C ASN A 57 4.81 8.15 -17.78
N GLU A 58 4.86 9.09 -18.73
CA GLU A 58 5.17 8.82 -20.14
C GLU A 58 6.59 8.29 -20.31
N ASN A 59 7.58 8.89 -19.66
CA ASN A 59 8.97 8.43 -19.70
C ASN A 59 9.11 7.03 -19.10
N SER A 60 8.47 6.76 -17.96
CA SER A 60 8.47 5.41 -17.34
C SER A 60 7.85 4.34 -18.23
N GLN A 61 6.95 4.70 -19.15
CA GLN A 61 6.33 3.75 -20.09
C GLN A 61 7.14 3.56 -21.37
N LYS A 62 7.93 4.55 -21.77
CA LYS A 62 8.74 4.52 -23.00
C LYS A 62 10.04 3.72 -22.82
N GLU A 63 10.62 3.75 -21.64
CA GLU A 63 11.84 2.99 -21.35
C GLU A 63 11.51 1.52 -21.23
N LYS A 64 11.95 0.71 -22.22
CA LYS A 64 11.93 -0.75 -22.06
C LYS A 64 12.89 -1.11 -20.94
N SER A 65 12.40 -1.93 -20.02
CA SER A 65 13.28 -2.49 -18.99
C SER A 65 14.47 -3.21 -19.64
N PRO A 66 15.70 -3.01 -19.14
CA PRO A 66 16.86 -3.78 -19.59
C PRO A 66 16.82 -5.25 -19.13
N TYR A 67 15.82 -5.62 -18.33
CA TYR A 67 15.65 -6.97 -17.78
C TYR A 67 14.39 -7.63 -18.31
N ASP A 68 14.48 -8.92 -18.57
CA ASP A 68 13.31 -9.77 -18.76
C ASP A 68 12.77 -10.21 -17.39
N PHE A 69 11.47 -10.10 -17.21
CA PHE A 69 10.81 -10.43 -15.93
C PHE A 69 9.85 -11.60 -16.10
N LEU A 70 9.95 -12.56 -15.19
CA LEU A 70 8.93 -13.57 -14.96
C LEU A 70 8.17 -13.21 -13.67
N TYR A 71 6.86 -13.01 -13.80
CA TYR A 71 6.01 -12.66 -12.66
C TYR A 71 5.20 -13.86 -12.21
N PHE A 72 5.54 -14.41 -11.05
CA PHE A 72 4.75 -15.45 -10.40
C PHE A 72 3.92 -14.84 -9.28
N VAL A 73 2.60 -15.03 -9.34
CA VAL A 73 1.66 -14.55 -8.34
C VAL A 73 1.06 -15.73 -7.60
N LEU A 74 1.42 -15.88 -6.34
CA LEU A 74 0.85 -16.91 -5.47
C LEU A 74 -0.53 -16.45 -4.99
N GLN A 75 -1.57 -17.23 -5.25
CA GLN A 75 -2.93 -16.93 -4.84
C GLN A 75 -3.64 -18.14 -4.26
N TYR A 76 -4.66 -17.88 -3.46
CA TYR A 76 -5.65 -18.86 -3.03
C TYR A 76 -6.91 -18.68 -3.86
N GLU A 77 -7.44 -19.75 -4.44
CA GLU A 77 -8.72 -19.74 -5.13
C GLU A 77 -9.86 -19.64 -4.11
N ASN A 78 -9.75 -20.38 -3.02
CA ASN A 78 -10.70 -20.29 -1.93
C ASN A 78 -10.36 -19.09 -1.03
N ARG A 79 -11.26 -18.09 -1.07
CA ARG A 79 -11.10 -16.87 -0.27
C ARG A 79 -11.11 -17.14 1.25
N GLN A 80 -11.90 -18.11 1.71
CA GLN A 80 -11.98 -18.43 3.13
C GLN A 80 -10.65 -18.98 3.63
N THR A 81 -10.03 -19.91 2.89
CA THR A 81 -8.68 -20.42 3.20
C THR A 81 -7.66 -19.29 3.35
N LEU A 82 -7.67 -18.31 2.44
CA LEU A 82 -6.80 -17.13 2.56
C LEU A 82 -7.07 -16.34 3.84
N TYR A 83 -8.36 -16.12 4.18
CA TYR A 83 -8.74 -15.36 5.36
C TYR A 83 -8.37 -16.06 6.66
N ASP A 84 -8.54 -17.37 6.72
CA ASP A 84 -8.18 -18.18 7.89
C ASP A 84 -6.66 -18.15 8.13
N ARG A 85 -5.88 -18.24 7.07
CA ARG A 85 -4.42 -18.10 7.14
C ARG A 85 -3.98 -16.71 7.58
N ILE A 86 -4.64 -15.66 7.09
CA ILE A 86 -4.36 -14.28 7.52
C ILE A 86 -4.68 -14.12 9.00
N ASN A 87 -5.83 -14.63 9.45
CA ASN A 87 -6.23 -14.54 10.83
C ASN A 87 -5.25 -15.28 11.74
N LEU A 88 -4.91 -16.52 11.42
CA LEU A 88 -3.93 -17.32 12.15
C LEU A 88 -2.54 -16.65 12.19
N ARG A 89 -2.14 -16.01 11.09
CA ARG A 89 -0.88 -15.26 11.05
C ARG A 89 -0.89 -14.10 12.04
N VAL A 90 -2.00 -13.36 12.14
CA VAL A 90 -2.13 -12.25 13.10
C VAL A 90 -2.05 -12.76 14.53
N ASP A 91 -2.73 -13.87 14.85
CA ASP A 91 -2.67 -14.47 16.18
C ASP A 91 -1.23 -14.86 16.54
N LYS A 92 -0.53 -15.54 15.65
CA LYS A 92 0.90 -15.87 15.82
C LYS A 92 1.81 -14.64 15.94
N MET A 93 1.52 -13.57 15.23
CA MET A 93 2.31 -12.32 15.35
C MET A 93 2.15 -11.72 16.75
N LEU A 94 0.95 -11.75 17.32
CA LEU A 94 0.70 -11.28 18.68
C LEU A 94 1.39 -12.18 19.72
N GLU A 95 1.29 -13.50 19.58
CA GLU A 95 1.99 -14.49 20.41
C GLU A 95 3.52 -14.30 20.35
N ASN A 96 4.07 -13.95 19.20
CA ASN A 96 5.50 -13.76 18.97
C ASN A 96 6.00 -12.33 19.32
N GLY A 97 5.22 -11.52 20.02
CA GLY A 97 5.68 -10.26 20.59
C GLY A 97 5.43 -9.02 19.73
N LEU A 98 4.50 -9.06 18.76
CA LEU A 98 4.13 -7.87 17.97
C LEU A 98 3.71 -6.70 18.86
N LEU A 99 3.07 -6.96 20.00
CA LEU A 99 2.66 -5.91 20.94
C LEU A 99 3.88 -5.25 21.60
N ASP A 100 4.89 -6.03 21.96
CA ASP A 100 6.10 -5.50 22.58
C ASP A 100 6.94 -4.72 21.58
N GLU A 101 7.00 -5.19 20.32
CA GLU A 101 7.58 -4.43 19.22
C GLU A 101 6.87 -3.08 19.04
N ALA A 102 5.54 -3.08 18.96
CA ALA A 102 4.76 -1.85 18.81
C ALA A 102 4.98 -0.87 19.98
N ARG A 103 5.09 -1.38 21.21
CA ARG A 103 5.39 -0.60 22.42
C ARG A 103 6.79 0.00 22.38
N ALA A 104 7.80 -0.78 21.98
CA ALA A 104 9.18 -0.33 21.87
C ALA A 104 9.37 0.75 20.79
N MET A 105 8.52 0.74 19.77
CA MET A 105 8.53 1.69 18.65
C MET A 105 7.70 2.94 18.92
N GLN A 106 6.87 2.96 19.96
CA GLN A 106 6.03 4.10 20.31
C GLN A 106 6.89 5.34 20.62
N GLY A 107 6.61 6.45 19.96
CA GLY A 107 7.36 7.70 20.09
C GLY A 107 8.72 7.74 19.38
N LYS A 108 9.23 6.60 18.89
CA LYS A 108 10.50 6.51 18.16
C LYS A 108 10.31 6.32 16.66
N CYS A 109 9.15 5.95 16.24
CA CYS A 109 8.84 5.62 14.84
C CYS A 109 8.81 6.87 13.96
N GLN A 110 9.51 6.80 12.82
CA GLN A 110 9.30 7.73 11.73
C GLN A 110 7.87 7.55 11.14
N LYS A 111 7.34 8.58 10.46
CA LYS A 111 5.98 8.60 9.89
C LYS A 111 5.60 7.33 9.11
N THR A 112 6.55 6.72 8.41
CA THR A 112 6.31 5.53 7.57
C THR A 112 6.06 4.27 8.40
N CYS A 113 6.84 4.05 9.43
CA CYS A 113 6.73 2.88 10.32
C CYS A 113 5.42 2.94 11.13
N ALA A 114 5.03 4.12 11.63
CA ALA A 114 3.76 4.32 12.32
C ALA A 114 2.52 4.01 11.45
N GLN A 115 2.66 3.99 10.12
CA GLN A 115 1.59 3.64 9.19
C GLN A 115 1.53 2.14 8.86
N ALA A 116 2.48 1.32 9.31
CA ALA A 116 2.40 -0.13 9.17
C ALA A 116 1.10 -0.65 9.80
N ILE A 117 0.44 -1.58 9.12
CA ILE A 117 -0.91 -2.05 9.50
C ILE A 117 -0.95 -2.53 10.95
N GLY A 118 0.07 -3.28 11.39
CA GLY A 118 0.19 -3.78 12.77
C GLY A 118 0.32 -2.66 13.79
N HIS A 119 1.28 -1.76 13.60
CA HIS A 119 1.53 -0.65 14.54
C HIS A 119 0.33 0.29 14.63
N LYS A 120 -0.27 0.63 13.49
CA LYS A 120 -1.47 1.48 13.45
C LYS A 120 -2.67 0.85 14.18
N ALA A 121 -2.88 -0.46 14.05
CA ALA A 121 -3.96 -1.13 14.73
C ALA A 121 -3.72 -1.18 16.25
N LEU A 122 -2.50 -1.47 16.69
CA LEU A 122 -2.14 -1.59 18.10
C LEU A 122 -1.95 -0.24 18.81
N ALA A 123 -1.75 0.85 18.09
CA ALA A 123 -1.62 2.19 18.68
C ALA A 123 -2.81 2.56 19.55
N ARG A 124 -4.04 2.16 19.18
CA ARG A 124 -5.24 2.42 19.99
C ARG A 124 -5.23 1.70 21.34
N TYR A 125 -4.71 0.47 21.38
CA TYR A 125 -4.50 -0.25 22.64
C TYR A 125 -3.44 0.43 23.51
N LEU A 126 -2.31 0.82 22.90
CA LEU A 126 -1.22 1.50 23.61
C LEU A 126 -1.63 2.87 24.14
N ASN A 127 -2.60 3.52 23.50
CA ASN A 127 -3.19 4.78 23.95
C ASN A 127 -4.39 4.59 24.91
N CYS A 128 -4.69 3.35 25.33
CA CYS A 128 -5.85 3.04 26.19
C CYS A 128 -7.23 3.40 25.57
N GLU A 129 -7.33 3.43 24.23
CA GLU A 129 -8.55 3.78 23.49
C GLU A 129 -9.40 2.54 23.13
N ALA A 130 -8.82 1.35 23.16
CA ALA A 130 -9.48 0.10 22.78
C ALA A 130 -8.82 -1.10 23.47
N SER A 131 -9.54 -2.21 23.55
CA SER A 131 -8.99 -3.48 24.06
C SER A 131 -8.01 -4.10 23.06
N LEU A 132 -7.15 -5.00 23.54
CA LEU A 132 -6.22 -5.75 22.68
C LEU A 132 -6.99 -6.61 21.68
N GLU A 133 -8.10 -7.22 22.11
CA GLU A 133 -8.95 -8.05 21.25
C GLU A 133 -9.54 -7.22 20.09
N GLU A 134 -10.09 -6.03 20.38
CA GLU A 134 -10.60 -5.13 19.32
C GLU A 134 -9.50 -4.73 18.33
N CYS A 135 -8.30 -4.46 18.82
CA CYS A 135 -7.16 -4.13 17.98
C CYS A 135 -6.72 -5.33 17.12
N ALA A 136 -6.72 -6.55 17.67
CA ALA A 136 -6.42 -7.78 16.94
C ALA A 136 -7.45 -8.04 15.83
N GLN A 137 -8.73 -7.89 16.12
CA GLN A 137 -9.79 -8.04 15.13
C GLN A 137 -9.68 -6.99 14.01
N LYS A 138 -9.34 -5.75 14.37
CA LYS A 138 -9.08 -4.68 13.41
C LYS A 138 -7.88 -5.00 12.54
N LEU A 139 -6.80 -5.51 13.11
CA LEU A 139 -5.60 -5.92 12.39
C LEU A 139 -5.90 -7.06 11.39
N LYS A 140 -6.65 -8.09 11.80
CA LYS A 140 -7.15 -9.16 10.92
C LYS A 140 -7.95 -8.58 9.75
N GLN A 141 -8.89 -7.67 10.03
CA GLN A 141 -9.73 -7.03 9.02
C GLN A 141 -8.90 -6.22 8.00
N GLU A 142 -7.99 -5.37 8.47
CA GLU A 142 -7.14 -4.55 7.59
C GLU A 142 -6.18 -5.41 6.76
N SER A 143 -5.66 -6.50 7.32
CA SER A 143 -4.81 -7.46 6.60
C SER A 143 -5.58 -8.15 5.48
N ARG A 144 -6.84 -8.57 5.72
CA ARG A 144 -7.72 -9.12 4.66
C ARG A 144 -8.02 -8.09 3.57
N ARG A 145 -8.27 -6.83 3.94
CA ARG A 145 -8.46 -5.73 2.97
C ARG A 145 -7.22 -5.47 2.15
N TYR A 146 -6.04 -5.55 2.79
CA TYR A 146 -4.77 -5.40 2.10
C TYR A 146 -4.55 -6.53 1.07
N ALA A 147 -4.77 -7.78 1.46
CA ALA A 147 -4.70 -8.93 0.56
C ALA A 147 -5.65 -8.78 -0.64
N LYS A 148 -6.90 -8.32 -0.42
CA LYS A 148 -7.84 -8.05 -1.51
C LYS A 148 -7.30 -7.00 -2.50
N ARG A 149 -6.69 -5.92 -2.00
CA ARG A 149 -6.07 -4.89 -2.85
C ARG A 149 -4.92 -5.44 -3.67
N GLN A 150 -4.06 -6.28 -3.08
CA GLN A 150 -2.96 -6.95 -3.79
C GLN A 150 -3.48 -7.84 -4.92
N ILE A 151 -4.46 -8.70 -4.65
CA ILE A 151 -5.08 -9.56 -5.67
C ILE A 151 -5.65 -8.72 -6.82
N THR A 152 -6.37 -7.64 -6.52
CA THR A 152 -6.94 -6.75 -7.53
C THR A 152 -5.86 -6.07 -8.37
N TRP A 153 -4.73 -5.72 -7.77
CA TRP A 153 -3.63 -5.08 -8.46
C TRP A 153 -2.91 -6.06 -9.40
N PHE A 154 -2.57 -7.25 -8.91
CA PHE A 154 -1.89 -8.27 -9.71
C PHE A 154 -2.75 -8.82 -10.85
N LYS A 155 -4.07 -8.93 -10.66
CA LYS A 155 -4.99 -9.36 -11.73
C LYS A 155 -4.98 -8.45 -12.98
N ARG A 156 -4.46 -7.22 -12.87
CA ARG A 156 -4.32 -6.32 -14.02
C ARG A 156 -3.09 -6.63 -14.88
N ARG A 157 -2.16 -7.45 -14.38
CA ARG A 157 -0.95 -7.83 -15.10
C ARG A 157 -1.26 -9.00 -16.02
N GLN A 158 -1.08 -8.78 -17.33
CA GLN A 158 -1.31 -9.82 -18.35
C GLN A 158 -0.12 -10.78 -18.47
N ASP A 159 1.06 -10.36 -18.01
CA ASP A 159 2.33 -11.09 -18.03
C ASP A 159 2.58 -11.93 -16.75
N ALA A 160 1.61 -12.00 -15.84
CA ALA A 160 1.76 -12.74 -14.60
C ALA A 160 1.25 -14.18 -14.72
N VAL A 161 2.05 -15.12 -14.25
CA VAL A 161 1.67 -16.52 -14.07
C VAL A 161 1.09 -16.70 -12.67
N PHE A 162 -0.18 -17.09 -12.58
CA PHE A 162 -0.87 -17.28 -11.29
C PHE A 162 -0.75 -18.73 -10.83
N ILE A 163 -0.20 -18.93 -9.63
CA ILE A 163 -0.02 -20.25 -9.00
C ILE A 163 -1.05 -20.39 -7.86
N SER A 164 -1.92 -21.40 -7.97
CA SER A 164 -2.92 -21.71 -6.95
C SER A 164 -2.29 -22.48 -5.78
N MET A 165 -2.23 -21.83 -4.62
CA MET A 165 -1.71 -22.44 -3.40
C MET A 165 -2.61 -23.54 -2.81
N ASP A 166 -3.89 -23.53 -3.15
CA ASP A 166 -4.84 -24.57 -2.74
C ASP A 166 -4.58 -25.92 -3.42
N LYS A 167 -4.00 -25.87 -4.63
CA LYS A 167 -3.78 -27.04 -5.49
C LYS A 167 -2.36 -27.61 -5.37
N LEU A 168 -1.46 -26.89 -4.69
CA LEU A 168 -0.09 -27.31 -4.56
C LEU A 168 0.06 -28.47 -3.57
N LYS A 169 0.52 -29.63 -4.08
CA LYS A 169 0.93 -30.78 -3.28
C LYS A 169 2.42 -30.70 -2.91
N GLY A 170 2.89 -29.55 -2.42
CA GLY A 170 4.30 -29.37 -2.10
C GLY A 170 4.73 -27.91 -1.97
N SER A 171 6.02 -27.65 -2.17
CA SER A 171 6.58 -26.30 -2.12
C SER A 171 6.25 -25.53 -3.42
N ALA A 172 5.78 -24.29 -3.31
CA ALA A 172 5.58 -23.42 -4.46
C ALA A 172 6.87 -23.22 -5.28
N ALA A 173 8.04 -23.29 -4.65
CA ALA A 173 9.32 -23.17 -5.33
C ALA A 173 9.57 -24.31 -6.34
N LYS A 174 9.13 -25.53 -6.03
CA LYS A 174 9.25 -26.66 -6.99
C LYS A 174 8.41 -26.47 -8.23
N THR A 175 7.20 -25.94 -8.09
CA THR A 175 6.27 -25.71 -9.21
C THR A 175 6.76 -24.60 -10.17
N VAL A 176 7.66 -23.75 -9.72
CA VAL A 176 8.24 -22.66 -10.55
C VAL A 176 9.47 -23.16 -11.32
N ILE A 177 10.14 -24.20 -10.83
CA ILE A 177 11.36 -24.76 -11.44
C ILE A 177 11.02 -25.82 -12.50
N ASP A 178 9.94 -26.58 -12.31
CA ASP A 178 9.39 -27.55 -13.27
C ASP A 178 8.60 -26.83 -14.39
#